data_f4d7403e0ce48420edbc1fa64c013991
#
_entry.id   f4d7403e0ce48420edbc1fa64c013991
#
_cell.length_a   1.000
_cell.length_b   1.000
_cell.length_c   1.000
_cell.angle_alpha   90.00
_cell.angle_beta   90.00
_cell.angle_gamma   90.00
#
_symmetry.space_group_name_H-M   'P 1'
#
loop_
_entity.id
_entity.type
_entity.pdbx_description
1 polymer ?
#
loop_
_entity_poly.entity_id
_entity_poly.type
_entity_poly.pdbx_seq_one_letter_code
_entity_poly.pdbx_strand_id
1 'polypeptide(L)'
;MMQQQMKTKEDSVKCLKDFENLYANDKSETIFTNLATLYGNLGMKEKQAQFISERLAQDPNCFTAWAVKGQAEMNDSKWDEAIADLKKANEIKPNALVLTWLGYCNNNKAANTQDANQQKALLTETQAYLEKAKELDPDQKEANWRYLLYNTYYNLYGADDSRTKAMDPNNK
;
A
#
# COMPACT_ATOMS: atom_id res chain seq x y z
N MET A 1 -13.35 -1.83 -15.00
CA MET A 1 -14.02 -1.23 -16.18
C MET A 1 -14.74 0.08 -15.88
N MET A 2 -15.45 0.28 -14.77
CA MET A 2 -16.16 1.55 -14.46
C MET A 2 -15.22 2.78 -14.28
N GLN A 3 -14.05 2.64 -13.71
CA GLN A 3 -13.11 3.77 -13.48
C GLN A 3 -12.53 4.37 -14.77
N GLN A 4 -12.44 3.63 -15.87
CA GLN A 4 -11.94 4.16 -17.15
C GLN A 4 -12.93 5.06 -17.89
N GLN A 5 -14.17 5.15 -17.46
CA GLN A 5 -15.22 5.95 -18.12
C GLN A 5 -15.51 7.29 -17.43
N MET A 6 -14.85 7.62 -16.31
CA MET A 6 -15.08 8.89 -15.61
C MET A 6 -14.38 10.05 -16.36
N LYS A 7 -15.04 10.60 -17.38
CA LYS A 7 -14.53 11.73 -18.17
C LYS A 7 -14.99 13.09 -17.65
N THR A 8 -16.03 13.13 -16.83
CA THR A 8 -16.62 14.37 -16.31
C THR A 8 -16.86 14.29 -14.80
N LYS A 9 -17.08 15.44 -14.15
CA LYS A 9 -17.46 15.51 -12.74
C LYS A 9 -18.82 14.84 -12.48
N GLU A 10 -19.73 14.89 -13.46
CA GLU A 10 -21.04 14.25 -13.39
C GLU A 10 -20.93 12.73 -13.43
N ASP A 11 -20.05 12.18 -14.29
CA ASP A 11 -19.76 10.74 -14.33
C ASP A 11 -19.20 10.25 -13.00
N SER A 12 -18.31 11.04 -12.38
CA SER A 12 -17.73 10.73 -11.09
C SER A 12 -18.77 10.68 -9.97
N VAL A 13 -19.69 11.65 -9.94
CA VAL A 13 -20.78 11.71 -8.95
C VAL A 13 -21.77 10.55 -9.14
N LYS A 14 -22.09 10.22 -10.39
CA LYS A 14 -22.96 9.08 -10.69
C LYS A 14 -22.29 7.77 -10.24
N CYS A 15 -21.05 7.57 -10.62
CA CYS A 15 -20.27 6.38 -10.22
C CYS A 15 -20.22 6.23 -8.69
N LEU A 16 -20.00 7.33 -7.96
CA LEU A 16 -20.02 7.33 -6.50
C LEU A 16 -21.35 6.84 -5.93
N LYS A 17 -22.49 7.40 -6.41
CA LYS A 17 -23.82 6.97 -5.96
C LYS A 17 -24.09 5.50 -6.25
N ASP A 18 -23.66 5.02 -7.41
CA ASP A 18 -23.82 3.61 -7.80
C ASP A 18 -23.02 2.69 -6.83
N PHE A 19 -21.78 3.06 -6.47
CA PHE A 19 -21.00 2.31 -5.50
C PHE A 19 -21.57 2.40 -4.07
N GLU A 20 -22.07 3.55 -3.65
CA GLU A 20 -22.74 3.70 -2.34
C GLU A 20 -23.99 2.80 -2.26
N ASN A 21 -24.79 2.74 -3.32
CA ASN A 21 -25.96 1.85 -3.40
C ASN A 21 -25.55 0.38 -3.43
N LEU A 22 -24.49 0.01 -4.15
CA LEU A 22 -23.95 -1.35 -4.15
C LEU A 22 -23.50 -1.75 -2.75
N TYR A 23 -22.75 -0.89 -2.05
CA TYR A 23 -22.30 -1.16 -0.71
C TYR A 23 -23.43 -1.23 0.33
N ALA A 24 -24.52 -0.51 0.13
CA ALA A 24 -25.71 -0.61 0.99
C ALA A 24 -26.31 -2.03 0.98
N ASN A 25 -26.25 -2.71 -0.16
CA ASN A 25 -26.83 -4.04 -0.37
C ASN A 25 -25.80 -5.18 -0.23
N ASP A 26 -24.53 -4.92 -0.52
CA ASP A 26 -23.43 -5.90 -0.48
C ASP A 26 -22.22 -5.29 0.23
N LYS A 27 -21.92 -5.77 1.43
CA LYS A 27 -20.80 -5.34 2.29
C LYS A 27 -19.49 -6.09 1.96
N SER A 28 -19.36 -6.66 0.76
CA SER A 28 -18.17 -7.38 0.35
C SER A 28 -16.92 -6.51 0.41
N GLU A 29 -15.77 -7.14 0.65
CA GLU A 29 -14.47 -6.46 0.73
C GLU A 29 -14.12 -5.75 -0.58
N THR A 30 -14.49 -6.33 -1.72
CA THR A 30 -14.25 -5.73 -3.04
C THR A 30 -14.99 -4.40 -3.21
N ILE A 31 -16.29 -4.35 -2.85
CA ILE A 31 -17.08 -3.12 -2.95
C ILE A 31 -16.58 -2.10 -1.94
N PHE A 32 -16.25 -2.53 -0.71
CA PHE A 32 -15.66 -1.67 0.32
C PHE A 32 -14.37 -1.01 -0.19
N THR A 33 -13.43 -1.80 -0.73
CA THR A 33 -12.14 -1.29 -1.25
C THR A 33 -12.36 -0.29 -2.38
N ASN A 34 -13.22 -0.62 -3.34
CA ASN A 34 -13.49 0.25 -4.47
C ASN A 34 -14.12 1.58 -4.04
N LEU A 35 -15.08 1.54 -3.11
CA LEU A 35 -15.75 2.75 -2.62
C LEU A 35 -14.80 3.61 -1.78
N ALA A 36 -14.01 3.02 -0.88
CA ALA A 36 -13.01 3.75 -0.11
C ALA A 36 -11.95 4.41 -1.02
N THR A 37 -11.47 3.67 -2.03
CA THR A 37 -10.53 4.21 -3.02
C THR A 37 -11.15 5.34 -3.84
N LEU A 38 -12.43 5.20 -4.21
CA LEU A 38 -13.15 6.23 -4.96
C LEU A 38 -13.30 7.54 -4.16
N TYR A 39 -13.62 7.46 -2.86
CA TYR A 39 -13.62 8.64 -1.98
C TYR A 39 -12.26 9.34 -1.99
N GLY A 40 -11.16 8.58 -1.86
CA GLY A 40 -9.81 9.13 -1.91
C GLY A 40 -9.49 9.82 -3.24
N ASN A 41 -9.79 9.16 -4.37
CA ASN A 41 -9.56 9.68 -5.72
C ASN A 41 -10.38 10.95 -6.02
N LEU A 42 -11.53 11.11 -5.38
CA LEU A 42 -12.37 12.31 -5.47
C LEU A 42 -11.97 13.40 -4.47
N GLY A 43 -10.92 13.19 -3.67
CA GLY A 43 -10.45 14.13 -2.65
C GLY A 43 -11.37 14.23 -1.43
N MET A 44 -12.29 13.28 -1.24
CA MET A 44 -13.26 13.24 -0.13
C MET A 44 -12.65 12.56 1.10
N LYS A 45 -11.52 13.10 1.58
CA LYS A 45 -10.66 12.45 2.60
C LYS A 45 -11.36 12.19 3.93
N GLU A 46 -12.18 13.14 4.40
CA GLU A 46 -12.93 12.99 5.64
C GLU A 46 -13.96 11.86 5.53
N LYS A 47 -14.64 11.79 4.38
CA LYS A 47 -15.63 10.73 4.11
C LYS A 47 -14.96 9.36 3.98
N GLN A 48 -13.78 9.31 3.33
CA GLN A 48 -12.96 8.11 3.25
C GLN A 48 -12.57 7.62 4.65
N ALA A 49 -12.04 8.50 5.48
CA ALA A 49 -11.59 8.17 6.83
C ALA A 49 -12.76 7.70 7.72
N GLN A 50 -13.91 8.38 7.65
CA GLN A 50 -15.12 7.98 8.37
C GLN A 50 -15.58 6.58 7.91
N PHE A 51 -15.67 6.34 6.61
CA PHE A 51 -16.12 5.08 6.03
C PHE A 51 -15.23 3.89 6.46
N ILE A 52 -13.90 4.09 6.46
CA ILE A 52 -12.94 3.09 6.93
C ILE A 52 -13.10 2.87 8.45
N SER A 53 -13.26 3.94 9.23
CA SER A 53 -13.41 3.86 10.69
C SER A 53 -14.70 3.12 11.09
N GLU A 54 -15.79 3.32 10.38
CA GLU A 54 -17.05 2.59 10.58
C GLU A 54 -16.88 1.09 10.32
N ARG A 55 -16.11 0.72 9.31
CA ARG A 55 -15.79 -0.69 9.03
C ARG A 55 -14.95 -1.31 10.13
N LEU A 56 -13.93 -0.61 10.61
CA LEU A 56 -13.07 -1.06 11.72
C LEU A 56 -13.79 -1.12 13.06
N ALA A 57 -14.79 -0.25 13.28
CA ALA A 57 -15.65 -0.34 14.47
C ALA A 57 -16.54 -1.60 14.46
N GLN A 58 -16.96 -2.07 13.29
CA GLN A 58 -17.73 -3.29 13.12
C GLN A 58 -16.85 -4.54 13.19
N ASP A 59 -15.66 -4.49 12.59
CA ASP A 59 -14.70 -5.58 12.56
C ASP A 59 -13.27 -5.03 12.74
N PRO A 60 -12.75 -4.99 13.98
CA PRO A 60 -11.37 -4.55 14.25
C PRO A 60 -10.29 -5.39 13.61
N ASN A 61 -10.60 -6.61 13.16
CA ASN A 61 -9.69 -7.52 12.48
C ASN A 61 -9.90 -7.54 10.95
N CYS A 62 -10.57 -6.55 10.41
CA CYS A 62 -10.75 -6.44 8.96
C CYS A 62 -9.42 -6.08 8.27
N PHE A 63 -8.74 -7.07 7.68
CA PHE A 63 -7.52 -6.89 6.89
C PHE A 63 -7.64 -5.76 5.87
N THR A 64 -8.71 -5.81 5.08
CA THR A 64 -8.93 -4.87 3.97
C THR A 64 -9.07 -3.43 4.47
N ALA A 65 -9.75 -3.21 5.61
CA ALA A 65 -9.93 -1.89 6.17
C ALA A 65 -8.60 -1.30 6.68
N TRP A 66 -7.75 -2.08 7.34
CA TRP A 66 -6.41 -1.65 7.74
C TRP A 66 -5.50 -1.39 6.53
N ALA A 67 -5.54 -2.25 5.51
CA ALA A 67 -4.75 -2.07 4.29
C ALA A 67 -5.13 -0.78 3.55
N VAL A 68 -6.44 -0.53 3.36
CA VAL A 68 -6.94 0.70 2.69
C VAL A 68 -6.65 1.95 3.51
N LYS A 69 -6.72 1.87 4.86
CA LYS A 69 -6.34 2.97 5.75
C LYS A 69 -4.88 3.34 5.56
N GLY A 70 -3.98 2.36 5.69
CA GLY A 70 -2.55 2.58 5.50
C GLY A 70 -2.21 3.08 4.09
N GLN A 71 -2.91 2.60 3.05
CA GLN A 71 -2.75 3.13 1.69
C GLN A 71 -3.16 4.60 1.58
N ALA A 72 -4.26 5.00 2.21
CA ALA A 72 -4.72 6.40 2.21
C ALA A 72 -3.71 7.31 2.92
N GLU A 73 -3.16 6.88 4.06
CA GLU A 73 -2.13 7.60 4.80
C GLU A 73 -0.81 7.68 4.01
N MET A 74 -0.41 6.60 3.33
CA MET A 74 0.74 6.58 2.42
C MET A 74 0.59 7.60 1.29
N ASN A 75 -0.60 7.71 0.69
CA ASN A 75 -0.90 8.70 -0.35
C ASN A 75 -0.82 10.15 0.17
N ASP A 76 -1.07 10.34 1.46
CA ASP A 76 -0.94 11.62 2.16
C ASP A 76 0.47 11.86 2.71
N SER A 77 1.43 10.97 2.43
CA SER A 77 2.81 10.99 2.94
C SER A 77 2.91 10.94 4.47
N LYS A 78 1.91 10.39 5.14
CA LYS A 78 1.86 10.12 6.58
C LYS A 78 2.51 8.77 6.87
N TRP A 79 3.85 8.74 6.72
CA TRP A 79 4.60 7.48 6.69
C TRP A 79 4.50 6.69 7.99
N ASP A 80 4.50 7.34 9.17
CA ASP A 80 4.46 6.66 10.45
C ASP A 80 3.10 6.02 10.71
N GLU A 81 2.02 6.74 10.43
CA GLU A 81 0.65 6.24 10.52
C GLU A 81 0.43 5.09 9.53
N ALA A 82 0.84 5.29 8.27
CA ALA A 82 0.75 4.26 7.24
C ALA A 82 1.46 2.96 7.64
N ILE A 83 2.69 3.05 8.16
CA ILE A 83 3.44 1.89 8.64
C ILE A 83 2.71 1.20 9.78
N ALA A 84 2.17 1.96 10.76
CA ALA A 84 1.45 1.38 11.89
C ALA A 84 0.22 0.59 11.43
N ASP A 85 -0.57 1.13 10.51
CA ASP A 85 -1.80 0.50 10.06
C ASP A 85 -1.56 -0.63 9.04
N LEU A 86 -0.56 -0.50 8.17
CA LEU A 86 -0.12 -1.59 7.29
C LEU A 86 0.47 -2.77 8.07
N LYS A 87 1.17 -2.53 9.20
CA LYS A 87 1.62 -3.61 10.09
C LYS A 87 0.44 -4.38 10.67
N LYS A 88 -0.62 -3.71 11.12
CA LYS A 88 -1.85 -4.37 11.58
C LYS A 88 -2.49 -5.23 10.48
N ALA A 89 -2.58 -4.70 9.26
CA ALA A 89 -3.06 -5.50 8.13
C ALA A 89 -2.19 -6.76 7.92
N ASN A 90 -0.86 -6.60 7.92
CA ASN A 90 0.06 -7.72 7.71
C ASN A 90 0.03 -8.76 8.85
N GLU A 91 -0.23 -8.34 10.09
CA GLU A 91 -0.42 -9.24 11.24
C GLU A 91 -1.68 -10.11 11.08
N ILE A 92 -2.77 -9.53 10.56
CA ILE A 92 -4.02 -10.25 10.30
C ILE A 92 -3.83 -11.26 9.16
N LYS A 93 -3.22 -10.81 8.06
CA LYS A 93 -2.98 -11.65 6.88
C LYS A 93 -1.74 -11.16 6.12
N PRO A 94 -0.62 -11.90 6.16
CA PRO A 94 0.53 -11.59 5.32
C PRO A 94 0.16 -11.49 3.83
N ASN A 95 0.53 -10.38 3.20
CA ASN A 95 0.17 -10.08 1.81
C ASN A 95 1.30 -9.34 1.10
N ALA A 96 1.65 -9.78 -0.11
CA ALA A 96 2.76 -9.22 -0.88
C ALA A 96 2.62 -7.73 -1.16
N LEU A 97 1.41 -7.27 -1.47
CA LEU A 97 1.14 -5.85 -1.74
C LEU A 97 1.33 -4.99 -0.49
N VAL A 98 0.79 -5.43 0.67
CA VAL A 98 0.95 -4.72 1.95
C VAL A 98 2.41 -4.66 2.38
N LEU A 99 3.16 -5.75 2.23
CA LEU A 99 4.60 -5.79 2.50
C LEU A 99 5.38 -4.85 1.58
N THR A 100 4.98 -4.75 0.32
CA THR A 100 5.58 -3.81 -0.64
C THR A 100 5.30 -2.36 -0.25
N TRP A 101 4.10 -2.04 0.23
CA TRP A 101 3.76 -0.71 0.75
C TRP A 101 4.55 -0.37 2.03
N LEU A 102 4.72 -1.33 2.95
CA LEU A 102 5.59 -1.15 4.12
C LEU A 102 7.02 -0.82 3.70
N GLY A 103 7.57 -1.55 2.75
CA GLY A 103 8.88 -1.26 2.19
C GLY A 103 8.96 0.12 1.53
N TYR A 104 7.93 0.52 0.81
CA TYR A 104 7.84 1.85 0.19
C TYR A 104 7.83 2.97 1.25
N CYS A 105 7.02 2.84 2.29
CA CYS A 105 6.97 3.82 3.39
C CYS A 105 8.32 3.95 4.10
N ASN A 106 8.96 2.82 4.45
CA ASN A 106 10.27 2.82 5.08
C ASN A 106 11.36 3.45 4.19
N ASN A 107 11.35 3.17 2.88
CA ASN A 107 12.28 3.79 1.94
C ASN A 107 12.11 5.32 1.89
N ASN A 108 10.88 5.83 1.90
CA ASN A 108 10.64 7.28 1.96
C ASN A 108 11.14 7.88 3.29
N LYS A 109 10.94 7.20 4.41
CA LYS A 109 11.49 7.63 5.70
C LYS A 109 13.01 7.62 5.69
N ALA A 110 13.63 6.56 5.16
CA ALA A 110 15.08 6.46 5.07
C ALA A 110 15.69 7.57 4.21
N ALA A 111 15.03 7.94 3.11
CA ALA A 111 15.48 9.03 2.25
C ALA A 111 15.39 10.42 2.93
N ASN A 112 14.51 10.57 3.92
CA ASN A 112 14.27 11.84 4.63
C ASN A 112 14.98 11.91 6.00
N THR A 113 15.70 10.88 6.43
CA THR A 113 16.50 10.91 7.66
C THR A 113 17.97 11.24 7.39
N GLN A 114 18.59 12.06 8.28
CA GLN A 114 20.02 12.38 8.23
C GLN A 114 20.86 11.42 9.12
N ASP A 115 20.23 10.66 9.98
CA ASP A 115 20.91 9.68 10.83
C ASP A 115 21.19 8.39 10.02
N ALA A 116 22.46 8.13 9.74
CA ALA A 116 22.91 6.97 8.97
C ALA A 116 22.54 5.63 9.63
N ASN A 117 22.50 5.56 10.97
CA ASN A 117 22.11 4.33 11.68
C ASN A 117 20.61 4.09 11.54
N GLN A 118 19.80 5.14 11.68
CA GLN A 118 18.36 5.07 11.48
C GLN A 118 18.04 4.73 10.02
N GLN A 119 18.73 5.36 9.07
CA GLN A 119 18.57 5.05 7.65
C GLN A 119 18.84 3.57 7.36
N LYS A 120 19.97 3.06 7.86
CA LYS A 120 20.33 1.64 7.70
C LYS A 120 19.31 0.71 8.34
N ALA A 121 18.79 1.04 9.53
CA ALA A 121 17.77 0.24 10.20
C ALA A 121 16.48 0.17 9.37
N LEU A 122 16.00 1.30 8.85
CA LEU A 122 14.82 1.36 7.97
C LEU A 122 15.01 0.53 6.69
N LEU A 123 16.18 0.64 6.05
CA LEU A 123 16.50 -0.13 4.84
C LEU A 123 16.60 -1.63 5.13
N THR A 124 17.13 -2.02 6.30
CA THR A 124 17.19 -3.43 6.71
C THR A 124 15.80 -4.01 6.95
N GLU A 125 14.90 -3.24 7.59
CA GLU A 125 13.50 -3.64 7.75
C GLU A 125 12.79 -3.73 6.40
N THR A 126 13.05 -2.77 5.50
CA THR A 126 12.54 -2.78 4.12
C THR A 126 12.97 -4.04 3.36
N GLN A 127 14.23 -4.42 3.47
CA GLN A 127 14.73 -5.67 2.88
C GLN A 127 13.89 -6.86 3.33
N ALA A 128 13.67 -7.01 4.63
CA ALA A 128 12.89 -8.13 5.17
C ALA A 128 11.45 -8.16 4.64
N TYR A 129 10.78 -7.01 4.54
CA TYR A 129 9.44 -6.91 3.95
C TYR A 129 9.43 -7.32 2.47
N LEU A 130 10.38 -6.81 1.69
CA LEU A 130 10.38 -7.05 0.24
C LEU A 130 10.85 -8.46 -0.12
N GLU A 131 11.76 -9.05 0.64
CA GLU A 131 12.12 -10.46 0.50
C GLU A 131 10.90 -11.36 0.79
N LYS A 132 10.11 -11.01 1.82
CA LYS A 132 8.87 -11.73 2.13
C LYS A 132 7.80 -11.51 1.06
N ALA A 133 7.67 -10.29 0.51
CA ALA A 133 6.78 -10.02 -0.61
C ALA A 133 7.14 -10.87 -1.84
N LYS A 134 8.44 -11.00 -2.13
CA LYS A 134 8.97 -11.87 -3.20
C LYS A 134 8.62 -13.34 -2.99
N GLU A 135 8.68 -13.84 -1.75
CA GLU A 135 8.28 -15.22 -1.45
C GLU A 135 6.78 -15.46 -1.69
N LEU A 136 5.93 -14.48 -1.33
CA LEU A 136 4.48 -14.59 -1.47
C LEU A 136 3.99 -14.37 -2.91
N ASP A 137 4.68 -13.55 -3.69
CA ASP A 137 4.32 -13.18 -5.06
C ASP A 137 5.56 -13.15 -5.97
N PRO A 138 6.18 -14.32 -6.26
CA PRO A 138 7.43 -14.38 -7.00
C PRO A 138 7.30 -13.86 -8.44
N ASP A 139 6.13 -13.96 -9.03
CA ASP A 139 5.83 -13.54 -10.40
C ASP A 139 5.38 -12.08 -10.52
N GLN A 140 5.32 -11.34 -9.39
CA GLN A 140 4.83 -9.95 -9.34
C GLN A 140 3.43 -9.75 -9.94
N LYS A 141 2.50 -10.68 -9.66
CA LYS A 141 1.12 -10.60 -10.12
C LYS A 141 0.28 -9.61 -9.31
N GLU A 142 0.62 -9.46 -8.03
CA GLU A 142 -0.10 -8.60 -7.08
C GLU A 142 0.69 -7.35 -6.70
N ALA A 143 2.03 -7.43 -6.65
CA ALA A 143 2.88 -6.37 -6.12
C ALA A 143 4.20 -6.19 -6.90
N ASN A 144 4.52 -4.95 -7.22
CA ASN A 144 5.78 -4.61 -7.90
C ASN A 144 6.93 -4.39 -6.89
N TRP A 145 7.31 -5.46 -6.19
CA TRP A 145 8.34 -5.43 -5.15
C TRP A 145 9.78 -5.38 -5.70
N ARG A 146 10.02 -5.89 -6.93
CA ARG A 146 11.38 -6.12 -7.47
C ARG A 146 12.23 -4.85 -7.55
N TYR A 147 11.67 -3.77 -8.07
CA TYR A 147 12.38 -2.51 -8.21
C TYR A 147 12.74 -1.88 -6.85
N LEU A 148 11.82 -1.97 -5.89
CA LEU A 148 12.08 -1.50 -4.53
C LEU A 148 13.16 -2.34 -3.85
N LEU A 149 13.15 -3.65 -4.03
CA LEU A 149 14.16 -4.56 -3.49
C LEU A 149 15.54 -4.31 -4.11
N TYR A 150 15.60 -4.08 -5.42
CA TYR A 150 16.84 -3.66 -6.11
C TYR A 150 17.40 -2.38 -5.47
N ASN A 151 16.61 -1.33 -5.32
CA ASN A 151 17.05 -0.08 -4.71
C ASN A 151 17.48 -0.26 -3.25
N THR A 152 16.80 -1.10 -2.51
CA THR A 152 17.13 -1.41 -1.11
C THR A 152 18.49 -2.10 -1.02
N TYR A 153 18.74 -3.11 -1.84
CA TYR A 153 20.05 -3.78 -1.90
C TYR A 153 21.16 -2.84 -2.36
N TYR A 154 20.88 -2.00 -3.36
CA TYR A 154 21.84 -1.00 -3.83
C TYR A 154 22.28 -0.05 -2.70
N ASN A 155 21.33 0.45 -1.93
CA ASN A 155 21.59 1.35 -0.81
C ASN A 155 22.29 0.67 0.38
N LEU A 156 22.02 -0.60 0.63
CA LEU A 156 22.62 -1.36 1.73
C LEU A 156 24.02 -1.92 1.41
N TYR A 157 24.21 -2.36 0.16
CA TYR A 157 25.34 -3.22 -0.19
C TYR A 157 26.15 -2.71 -1.40
N GLY A 158 25.64 -1.74 -2.14
CA GLY A 158 26.27 -1.20 -3.36
C GLY A 158 25.95 -1.98 -4.63
N ALA A 159 26.40 -1.41 -5.77
CA ALA A 159 26.12 -1.95 -7.10
C ALA A 159 26.76 -3.31 -7.37
N ASP A 160 27.92 -3.58 -6.77
CA ASP A 160 28.69 -4.80 -7.03
C ASP A 160 28.25 -6.04 -6.25
N ASP A 161 27.37 -5.86 -5.27
CA ASP A 161 26.83 -6.96 -4.49
C ASP A 161 25.98 -7.91 -5.36
N SER A 162 26.12 -9.22 -5.11
CA SER A 162 25.42 -10.25 -5.89
C SER A 162 23.91 -10.15 -5.82
N ARG A 163 23.36 -9.72 -4.67
CA ARG A 163 21.91 -9.52 -4.45
C ARG A 163 21.40 -8.36 -5.29
N THR A 164 22.16 -7.26 -5.34
CA THR A 164 21.85 -6.09 -6.17
C THR A 164 21.83 -6.49 -7.64
N LYS A 165 22.89 -7.18 -8.11
CA LYS A 165 22.98 -7.66 -9.49
C LYS A 165 21.86 -8.62 -9.88
N ALA A 166 21.45 -9.51 -8.96
CA ALA A 166 20.36 -10.46 -9.21
C ALA A 166 18.97 -9.78 -9.35
N MET A 167 18.78 -8.61 -8.76
CA MET A 167 17.51 -7.85 -8.83
C MET A 167 17.53 -6.75 -9.92
N ASP A 168 18.68 -6.48 -10.54
CA ASP A 168 18.82 -5.42 -11.55
C ASP A 168 17.73 -5.59 -12.64
N PRO A 169 16.88 -4.57 -12.86
CA PRO A 169 15.82 -4.63 -13.86
C PRO A 169 16.36 -4.71 -15.31
N ASN A 170 17.63 -4.38 -15.53
CA ASN A 170 18.29 -4.48 -16.84
C ASN A 170 18.92 -5.86 -17.10
N ASN A 171 19.07 -6.69 -16.07
CA ASN A 171 19.49 -8.09 -16.20
C ASN A 171 18.27 -8.96 -16.52
N LYS A 172 18.09 -9.27 -17.80
CA LYS A 172 17.10 -10.24 -18.31
C LYS A 172 17.73 -11.61 -18.47
#